data_644dda6fa7091dbc2addf4e2731dc37d
#
_entry.id   644dda6fa7091dbc2addf4e2731dc37d
#
_cell.length_a   1.000
_cell.length_b   1.000
_cell.length_c   1.000
_cell.angle_alpha   90.00
_cell.angle_beta   90.00
_cell.angle_gamma   90.00
#
_symmetry.space_group_name_H-M   'P 1'
#
loop_
_entity.id
_entity.type
_entity.pdbx_description
1 polymer ?
#
loop_
_entity_poly.entity_id
_entity_poly.type
_entity_poly.pdbx_seq_one_letter_code
_entity_poly.pdbx_strand_id
1 'polypeptide(L)'
;METNRKPLTTAKIKSMKKEGIPITMITAYDYPSAMLAEEAGVDMILVGDSLGNVVLGYDSTLPVTVDDMIYHTKAVTRAVKSAFVVTDMPFMTYHGSLDQTLYHARRIMREGLGKAVKLEGGAEIAPAVKALTQAGVPVVGHLGLTPQSVHQIGGYRVQGKNSDQARELLKDALAIQEAGAFCLVLELVTDELAAWITDQLSIPTIGIGAGPSCDGQVLVFHDAVGYESKPWPKKFVKTYVHAGELIRDGITQFVNEVRNRQFPAGEHTFKMDQEAVDRLYGNKGN
;
A
#
# COMPACT_ATOMS: atom_id res chain seq x y z
N MET A 1 8.47 18.89 8.04
CA MET A 1 7.46 19.67 8.81
C MET A 1 6.71 18.68 9.69
N GLU A 2 6.60 18.91 11.01
CA GLU A 2 5.73 18.05 11.83
C GLU A 2 4.28 18.35 11.47
N THR A 3 3.60 17.38 10.87
CA THR A 3 2.18 17.49 10.63
C THR A 3 1.46 17.44 11.98
N ASN A 4 0.89 18.55 12.40
CA ASN A 4 0.10 18.67 13.63
C ASN A 4 -1.28 17.96 13.50
N ARG A 5 -1.34 16.92 12.65
CA ARG A 5 -2.54 16.18 12.31
C ARG A 5 -2.78 15.08 13.35
N LYS A 6 -3.99 15.05 13.92
CA LYS A 6 -4.38 13.98 14.85
C LYS A 6 -4.41 12.62 14.15
N PRO A 7 -3.99 11.54 14.83
CA PRO A 7 -4.08 10.18 14.28
C PRO A 7 -5.50 9.84 13.83
N LEU A 8 -5.62 9.32 12.61
CA LEU A 8 -6.91 8.87 12.09
C LEU A 8 -7.36 7.57 12.76
N THR A 9 -8.68 7.46 12.90
CA THR A 9 -9.37 6.31 13.48
C THR A 9 -10.42 5.78 12.51
N THR A 10 -10.88 4.56 12.69
CA THR A 10 -11.99 3.98 11.92
C THR A 10 -13.26 4.82 11.98
N ALA A 11 -13.53 5.44 13.14
CA ALA A 11 -14.68 6.34 13.32
C ALA A 11 -14.55 7.60 12.46
N LYS A 12 -13.34 8.22 12.40
CA LYS A 12 -13.12 9.40 11.55
C LYS A 12 -13.20 9.04 10.07
N ILE A 13 -12.62 7.92 9.64
CA ILE A 13 -12.72 7.44 8.25
C ILE A 13 -14.19 7.23 7.85
N LYS A 14 -14.99 6.60 8.69
CA LYS A 14 -16.45 6.47 8.46
C LYS A 14 -17.17 7.82 8.41
N SER A 15 -16.76 8.80 9.23
CA SER A 15 -17.40 10.12 9.21
C SER A 15 -17.06 10.90 7.94
N MET A 16 -15.88 10.69 7.33
CA MET A 16 -15.49 11.34 6.08
C MET A 16 -16.51 11.03 4.96
N LYS A 17 -16.97 9.77 4.82
CA LYS A 17 -18.06 9.44 3.88
C LYS A 17 -19.32 10.28 4.15
N LYS A 18 -19.76 10.35 5.41
CA LYS A 18 -20.96 11.13 5.78
C LYS A 18 -20.82 12.63 5.54
N GLU A 19 -19.60 13.13 5.70
CA GLU A 19 -19.22 14.54 5.50
C GLU A 19 -18.93 14.85 4.03
N GLY A 20 -18.90 13.85 3.13
CA GLY A 20 -18.54 14.02 1.71
C GLY A 20 -17.07 14.40 1.51
N ILE A 21 -16.20 14.04 2.45
CA ILE A 21 -14.76 14.33 2.38
C ILE A 21 -14.07 13.16 1.68
N PRO A 22 -13.44 13.38 0.50
CA PRO A 22 -12.73 12.31 -0.20
C PRO A 22 -11.57 11.73 0.62
N ILE A 23 -11.46 10.39 0.63
CA ILE A 23 -10.42 9.67 1.36
C ILE A 23 -9.27 9.37 0.41
N THR A 24 -8.06 9.78 0.80
CA THR A 24 -6.85 9.48 0.04
C THR A 24 -6.12 8.28 0.64
N MET A 25 -5.79 7.30 -0.22
CA MET A 25 -5.02 6.13 0.17
C MET A 25 -3.87 5.88 -0.80
N ILE A 26 -2.73 5.47 -0.30
CA ILE A 26 -1.59 5.04 -1.14
C ILE A 26 -0.94 3.81 -0.51
N THR A 27 -0.32 2.96 -1.32
CA THR A 27 0.51 1.88 -0.74
C THR A 27 1.85 2.44 -0.28
N ALA A 28 2.45 1.83 0.74
CA ALA A 28 3.86 2.03 1.09
C ALA A 28 4.42 0.74 1.69
N TYR A 29 5.72 0.51 1.50
CA TYR A 29 6.33 -0.77 1.84
C TYR A 29 7.61 -0.63 2.68
N ASP A 30 8.08 0.58 2.89
CA ASP A 30 9.29 0.89 3.65
C ASP A 30 9.16 2.21 4.41
N TYR A 31 10.15 2.51 5.24
CA TYR A 31 10.17 3.72 6.05
C TYR A 31 10.16 5.02 5.20
N PRO A 32 11.04 5.19 4.18
CA PRO A 32 11.07 6.45 3.44
C PRO A 32 9.82 6.69 2.60
N SER A 33 9.28 5.67 1.92
CA SER A 33 8.03 5.84 1.15
C SER A 33 6.83 6.17 2.05
N ALA A 34 6.75 5.54 3.22
CA ALA A 34 5.70 5.83 4.20
C ALA A 34 5.83 7.23 4.81
N MET A 35 7.06 7.70 5.07
CA MET A 35 7.32 9.04 5.56
C MET A 35 6.90 10.10 4.53
N LEU A 36 7.24 9.92 3.26
CA LEU A 36 6.82 10.81 2.19
C LEU A 36 5.30 10.85 2.03
N ALA A 37 4.63 9.70 2.13
CA ALA A 37 3.17 9.61 2.11
C ALA A 37 2.53 10.35 3.31
N GLU A 38 3.06 10.17 4.52
CA GLU A 38 2.64 10.89 5.73
C GLU A 38 2.79 12.40 5.57
N GLU A 39 3.96 12.86 5.10
CA GLU A 39 4.24 14.28 4.85
C GLU A 39 3.37 14.89 3.76
N ALA A 40 3.00 14.11 2.74
CA ALA A 40 2.05 14.50 1.70
C ALA A 40 0.61 14.61 2.21
N GLY A 41 0.33 14.11 3.43
CA GLY A 41 -0.96 14.25 4.09
C GLY A 41 -2.01 13.21 3.67
N VAL A 42 -1.62 12.02 3.18
CA VAL A 42 -2.57 10.96 2.87
C VAL A 42 -3.34 10.50 4.12
N ASP A 43 -4.56 10.04 3.93
CA ASP A 43 -5.42 9.60 5.04
C ASP A 43 -5.10 8.18 5.47
N MET A 44 -4.87 7.29 4.51
CA MET A 44 -4.62 5.88 4.76
C MET A 44 -3.37 5.41 4.01
N ILE A 45 -2.62 4.52 4.63
CA ILE A 45 -1.49 3.83 3.99
C ILE A 45 -1.78 2.34 3.99
N LEU A 46 -1.65 1.72 2.82
CA LEU A 46 -1.81 0.29 2.63
C LEU A 46 -0.43 -0.38 2.51
N VAL A 47 -0.11 -1.26 3.45
CA VAL A 47 0.94 -2.24 3.23
C VAL A 47 0.28 -3.40 2.49
N GLY A 48 0.29 -3.31 1.16
CA GLY A 48 -0.38 -4.26 0.29
C GLY A 48 0.50 -5.45 -0.07
N ASP A 49 -0.09 -6.62 -0.31
CA ASP A 49 0.63 -7.79 -0.83
C ASP A 49 1.13 -7.59 -2.27
N SER A 50 0.71 -6.50 -2.93
CA SER A 50 1.32 -5.97 -4.15
C SER A 50 2.83 -5.71 -4.01
N LEU A 51 3.38 -5.66 -2.76
CA LEU A 51 4.82 -5.69 -2.51
C LEU A 51 5.50 -6.90 -3.19
N GLY A 52 4.79 -8.00 -3.36
CA GLY A 52 5.29 -9.16 -4.09
C GLY A 52 5.74 -8.79 -5.50
N ASN A 53 4.94 -7.99 -6.20
CA ASN A 53 5.25 -7.55 -7.56
C ASN A 53 6.27 -6.40 -7.57
N VAL A 54 6.01 -5.32 -6.82
CA VAL A 54 6.74 -4.05 -7.00
C VAL A 54 7.99 -3.92 -6.14
N VAL A 55 8.15 -4.76 -5.10
CA VAL A 55 9.32 -4.76 -4.21
C VAL A 55 10.12 -6.04 -4.33
N LEU A 56 9.45 -7.22 -4.29
CA LEU A 56 10.12 -8.51 -4.30
C LEU A 56 10.34 -9.07 -5.72
N GLY A 57 9.69 -8.47 -6.75
CA GLY A 57 9.88 -8.86 -8.14
C GLY A 57 9.20 -10.18 -8.52
N TYR A 58 8.19 -10.62 -7.78
CA TYR A 58 7.39 -11.80 -8.13
C TYR A 58 6.37 -11.46 -9.24
N ASP A 59 5.98 -12.46 -10.01
CA ASP A 59 4.98 -12.32 -11.06
C ASP A 59 3.53 -12.18 -10.52
N SER A 60 3.32 -12.49 -9.24
CA SER A 60 2.02 -12.38 -8.57
C SER A 60 2.18 -12.10 -7.08
N THR A 61 1.07 -11.79 -6.38
CA THR A 61 1.04 -11.59 -4.94
C THR A 61 1.05 -12.91 -4.14
N LEU A 62 0.82 -14.05 -4.78
CA LEU A 62 0.62 -15.35 -4.13
C LEU A 62 1.79 -15.84 -3.27
N PRO A 63 3.07 -15.59 -3.64
CA PRO A 63 4.21 -16.03 -2.82
C PRO A 63 4.42 -15.23 -1.54
N VAL A 64 3.75 -14.07 -1.39
CA VAL A 64 3.93 -13.20 -0.22
C VAL A 64 3.47 -13.90 1.05
N THR A 65 4.31 -13.88 2.07
CA THR A 65 4.06 -14.52 3.36
C THR A 65 3.57 -13.54 4.42
N VAL A 66 3.03 -14.06 5.53
CA VAL A 66 2.69 -13.23 6.72
C VAL A 66 3.94 -12.55 7.28
N ASP A 67 5.11 -13.21 7.22
CA ASP A 67 6.35 -12.64 7.72
C ASP A 67 6.82 -11.45 6.88
N ASP A 68 6.69 -11.54 5.56
CA ASP A 68 6.95 -10.40 4.66
C ASP A 68 6.03 -9.22 5.00
N MET A 69 4.73 -9.48 5.16
CA MET A 69 3.77 -8.43 5.52
C MET A 69 4.11 -7.78 6.86
N ILE A 70 4.48 -8.57 7.87
CA ILE A 70 4.91 -8.07 9.18
C ILE A 70 6.19 -7.24 9.04
N TYR A 71 7.18 -7.72 8.28
CA TYR A 71 8.45 -7.01 8.08
C TYR A 71 8.23 -5.61 7.50
N HIS A 72 7.49 -5.54 6.40
CA HIS A 72 7.18 -4.27 5.74
C HIS A 72 6.27 -3.36 6.59
N THR A 73 5.27 -3.93 7.28
CA THR A 73 4.39 -3.16 8.16
C THR A 73 5.17 -2.51 9.31
N LYS A 74 6.16 -3.19 9.90
CA LYS A 74 7.06 -2.61 10.92
C LYS A 74 7.82 -1.39 10.41
N ALA A 75 8.25 -1.41 9.15
CA ALA A 75 8.96 -0.27 8.56
C ALA A 75 8.02 0.92 8.37
N VAL A 76 6.83 0.68 7.82
CA VAL A 76 5.80 1.69 7.58
C VAL A 76 5.30 2.31 8.89
N THR A 77 4.94 1.50 9.87
CA THR A 77 4.36 2.00 11.14
C THR A 77 5.32 2.84 11.97
N ARG A 78 6.63 2.66 11.82
CA ARG A 78 7.64 3.54 12.44
C ARG A 78 7.69 4.93 11.80
N ALA A 79 7.35 5.05 10.53
CA ALA A 79 7.36 6.32 9.81
C ALA A 79 6.09 7.15 10.02
N VAL A 80 4.97 6.50 10.33
CA VAL A 80 3.62 7.08 10.30
C VAL A 80 3.16 7.47 11.69
N LYS A 81 2.66 8.71 11.81
CA LYS A 81 2.10 9.26 13.07
C LYS A 81 0.59 9.47 12.98
N SER A 82 0.09 9.99 11.87
CA SER A 82 -1.30 10.41 11.70
C SER A 82 -2.11 9.54 10.76
N ALA A 83 -1.56 9.10 9.63
CA ALA A 83 -2.27 8.26 8.68
C ALA A 83 -2.69 6.91 9.29
N PHE A 84 -3.73 6.32 8.70
CA PHE A 84 -4.27 5.03 9.17
C PHE A 84 -3.64 3.89 8.37
N VAL A 85 -2.82 3.07 9.03
CA VAL A 85 -2.09 1.97 8.38
C VAL A 85 -2.95 0.71 8.35
N VAL A 86 -3.18 0.19 7.14
CA VAL A 86 -3.86 -1.08 6.85
C VAL A 86 -2.82 -2.06 6.30
N THR A 87 -2.91 -3.33 6.68
CA THR A 87 -2.00 -4.38 6.18
C THR A 87 -2.82 -5.52 5.55
N ASP A 88 -2.42 -5.98 4.38
CA ASP A 88 -3.08 -7.12 3.74
C ASP A 88 -2.81 -8.42 4.51
N MET A 89 -3.84 -9.25 4.59
CA MET A 89 -3.67 -10.67 4.91
C MET A 89 -3.33 -11.41 3.61
N PRO A 90 -2.16 -12.06 3.53
CA PRO A 90 -1.72 -12.74 2.32
C PRO A 90 -2.63 -13.90 1.91
N PHE A 91 -2.46 -14.34 0.68
CA PHE A 91 -3.17 -15.48 0.10
C PHE A 91 -3.23 -16.69 1.05
N MET A 92 -4.41 -17.31 1.17
CA MET A 92 -4.70 -18.52 1.98
C MET A 92 -4.51 -18.35 3.50
N THR A 93 -4.35 -17.15 4.03
CA THR A 93 -4.22 -16.94 5.49
C THR A 93 -5.55 -16.77 6.21
N TYR A 94 -6.66 -16.63 5.47
CA TYR A 94 -8.01 -16.42 6.01
C TYR A 94 -9.10 -17.30 5.35
N HIS A 95 -8.71 -18.28 4.52
CA HIS A 95 -9.60 -19.22 3.86
C HIS A 95 -9.69 -20.59 4.57
N GLY A 96 -8.87 -20.78 5.60
CA GLY A 96 -8.85 -22.01 6.42
C GLY A 96 -9.77 -21.94 7.62
N SER A 97 -9.32 -22.43 8.77
CA SER A 97 -10.07 -22.31 10.01
C SER A 97 -10.07 -20.87 10.55
N LEU A 98 -11.12 -20.51 11.33
CA LEU A 98 -11.17 -19.20 11.99
C LEU A 98 -10.02 -19.00 12.97
N ASP A 99 -9.54 -20.06 13.63
CA ASP A 99 -8.40 -20.01 14.52
C ASP A 99 -7.11 -19.58 13.78
N GLN A 100 -6.88 -20.11 12.57
CA GLN A 100 -5.77 -19.70 11.73
C GLN A 100 -5.90 -18.26 11.27
N THR A 101 -7.10 -17.85 10.87
CA THR A 101 -7.38 -16.46 10.50
C THR A 101 -7.06 -15.50 11.64
N LEU A 102 -7.57 -15.77 12.84
CA LEU A 102 -7.30 -14.99 14.05
C LEU A 102 -5.81 -14.99 14.41
N TYR A 103 -5.13 -16.14 14.26
CA TYR A 103 -3.71 -16.26 14.51
C TYR A 103 -2.87 -15.36 13.61
N HIS A 104 -3.13 -15.37 12.29
CA HIS A 104 -2.39 -14.54 11.33
C HIS A 104 -2.68 -13.05 11.52
N ALA A 105 -3.95 -12.67 11.69
CA ALA A 105 -4.32 -11.28 11.97
C ALA A 105 -3.68 -10.78 13.28
N ARG A 106 -3.69 -11.60 14.34
CA ARG A 106 -3.00 -11.29 15.60
C ARG A 106 -1.52 -11.00 15.39
N ARG A 107 -0.83 -11.80 14.58
CA ARG A 107 0.58 -11.58 14.25
C ARG A 107 0.79 -10.25 13.55
N ILE A 108 0.02 -9.98 12.49
CA ILE A 108 0.10 -8.72 11.75
C ILE A 108 -0.13 -7.52 12.67
N MET A 109 -1.19 -7.56 13.50
CA MET A 109 -1.55 -6.45 14.38
C MET A 109 -0.54 -6.23 15.51
N ARG A 110 -0.06 -7.30 16.15
CA ARG A 110 0.84 -7.20 17.31
C ARG A 110 2.30 -7.03 16.97
N GLU A 111 2.76 -7.66 15.89
CA GLU A 111 4.15 -7.62 15.48
C GLU A 111 4.39 -6.48 14.47
N GLY A 112 3.47 -6.28 13.50
CA GLY A 112 3.56 -5.22 12.51
C GLY A 112 3.11 -3.85 13.02
N LEU A 113 2.23 -3.81 14.04
CA LEU A 113 1.61 -2.61 14.60
C LEU A 113 0.69 -1.86 13.62
N GLY A 114 0.20 -2.53 12.58
CA GLY A 114 -0.88 -2.03 11.72
C GLY A 114 -2.16 -1.79 12.51
N LYS A 115 -3.02 -0.88 12.03
CA LYS A 115 -4.29 -0.53 12.72
C LYS A 115 -5.50 -1.33 12.21
N ALA A 116 -5.37 -1.98 11.07
CA ALA A 116 -6.41 -2.81 10.44
C ALA A 116 -5.78 -3.85 9.52
N VAL A 117 -6.55 -4.86 9.17
CA VAL A 117 -6.20 -5.83 8.12
C VAL A 117 -7.12 -5.68 6.92
N LYS A 118 -6.63 -6.02 5.68
CA LYS A 118 -7.47 -6.11 4.48
C LYS A 118 -7.55 -7.57 4.02
N LEU A 119 -8.74 -7.98 3.59
CA LEU A 119 -9.05 -9.32 3.08
C LEU A 119 -9.76 -9.20 1.73
N GLU A 120 -9.43 -10.09 0.80
CA GLU A 120 -10.04 -10.19 -0.53
C GLU A 120 -11.10 -11.28 -0.56
N GLY A 121 -12.28 -10.96 -1.09
CA GLY A 121 -13.41 -11.88 -1.25
C GLY A 121 -14.73 -11.32 -0.78
N GLY A 122 -15.82 -12.00 -1.14
CA GLY A 122 -17.19 -11.63 -0.88
C GLY A 122 -17.82 -12.38 0.30
N ALA A 123 -19.04 -12.83 0.10
CA ALA A 123 -19.83 -13.52 1.11
C ALA A 123 -19.14 -14.76 1.69
N GLU A 124 -18.28 -15.42 0.90
CA GLU A 124 -17.55 -16.63 1.32
C GLU A 124 -16.53 -16.36 2.43
N ILE A 125 -15.98 -15.12 2.52
CA ILE A 125 -15.07 -14.73 3.60
C ILE A 125 -15.77 -13.96 4.73
N ALA A 126 -17.06 -13.68 4.63
CA ALA A 126 -17.81 -12.96 5.65
C ALA A 126 -17.70 -13.60 7.07
N PRO A 127 -17.65 -14.94 7.23
CA PRO A 127 -17.37 -15.55 8.54
C PRO A 127 -16.01 -15.16 9.13
N ALA A 128 -14.96 -15.08 8.31
CA ALA A 128 -13.62 -14.64 8.73
C ALA A 128 -13.63 -13.16 9.13
N VAL A 129 -14.25 -12.30 8.32
CA VAL A 129 -14.43 -10.87 8.62
C VAL A 129 -15.17 -10.69 9.95
N LYS A 130 -16.27 -11.43 10.17
CA LYS A 130 -17.06 -11.37 11.40
C LYS A 130 -16.24 -11.80 12.63
N ALA A 131 -15.48 -12.88 12.52
CA ALA A 131 -14.63 -13.34 13.62
C ALA A 131 -13.58 -12.30 13.99
N LEU A 132 -12.93 -11.69 13.01
CA LEU A 132 -11.94 -10.64 13.22
C LEU A 132 -12.55 -9.39 13.88
N THR A 133 -13.67 -8.90 13.36
CA THR A 133 -14.33 -7.71 13.89
C THR A 133 -14.88 -7.91 15.31
N GLN A 134 -15.41 -9.09 15.61
CA GLN A 134 -15.82 -9.47 16.96
C GLN A 134 -14.65 -9.59 17.94
N ALA A 135 -13.46 -9.96 17.44
CA ALA A 135 -12.23 -9.97 18.22
C ALA A 135 -11.59 -8.58 18.39
N GLY A 136 -12.22 -7.52 17.83
CA GLY A 136 -11.72 -6.13 17.92
C GLY A 136 -10.71 -5.75 16.85
N VAL A 137 -10.51 -6.56 15.81
CA VAL A 137 -9.63 -6.26 14.67
C VAL A 137 -10.43 -5.49 13.60
N PRO A 138 -10.07 -4.23 13.28
CA PRO A 138 -10.70 -3.51 12.19
C PRO A 138 -10.39 -4.17 10.84
N VAL A 139 -11.40 -4.31 9.98
CA VAL A 139 -11.28 -4.98 8.68
C VAL A 139 -11.66 -4.04 7.54
N VAL A 140 -10.85 -4.02 6.50
CA VAL A 140 -11.12 -3.50 5.17
C VAL A 140 -11.44 -4.68 4.26
N GLY A 141 -12.59 -4.68 3.59
CA GLY A 141 -12.91 -5.65 2.55
C GLY A 141 -12.27 -5.27 1.23
N HIS A 142 -12.17 -6.21 0.28
CA HIS A 142 -11.69 -5.96 -1.07
C HIS A 142 -12.46 -6.82 -2.07
N LEU A 143 -13.15 -6.15 -3.00
CA LEU A 143 -13.99 -6.75 -4.03
C LEU A 143 -13.66 -6.23 -5.43
N GLY A 144 -14.23 -6.87 -6.41
CA GLY A 144 -13.97 -6.63 -7.83
C GLY A 144 -12.90 -7.59 -8.33
N LEU A 145 -11.82 -7.06 -8.93
CA LEU A 145 -10.63 -7.87 -9.14
C LEU A 145 -9.97 -8.12 -7.79
N THR A 146 -9.75 -9.37 -7.48
CA THR A 146 -9.00 -9.83 -6.30
C THR A 146 -7.69 -10.47 -6.80
N PRO A 147 -6.54 -9.79 -6.71
CA PRO A 147 -5.25 -10.31 -7.20
C PRO A 147 -4.86 -11.67 -6.64
N GLN A 148 -5.23 -11.97 -5.41
CA GLN A 148 -5.01 -13.27 -4.79
C GLN A 148 -5.78 -14.41 -5.50
N SER A 149 -6.86 -14.09 -6.21
CA SER A 149 -7.67 -15.04 -7.00
C SER A 149 -7.38 -14.99 -8.50
N VAL A 150 -6.25 -14.41 -8.92
CA VAL A 150 -5.91 -14.14 -10.32
C VAL A 150 -5.97 -15.38 -11.21
N HIS A 151 -5.56 -16.53 -10.69
CA HIS A 151 -5.61 -17.80 -11.45
C HIS A 151 -7.04 -18.30 -11.62
N GLN A 152 -7.90 -18.13 -10.63
CA GLN A 152 -9.32 -18.49 -10.71
C GLN A 152 -10.09 -17.56 -11.64
N ILE A 153 -9.82 -16.26 -11.57
CA ILE A 153 -10.44 -15.24 -12.44
C ILE A 153 -9.94 -15.33 -13.89
N GLY A 154 -8.75 -15.91 -14.10
CA GLY A 154 -8.12 -16.04 -15.41
C GLY A 154 -7.49 -14.74 -15.92
N GLY A 155 -6.89 -13.97 -15.02
CA GLY A 155 -6.11 -12.75 -15.29
C GLY A 155 -6.76 -11.47 -14.79
N TYR A 156 -6.08 -10.34 -15.03
CA TYR A 156 -6.51 -9.01 -14.59
C TYR A 156 -7.63 -8.48 -15.50
N ARG A 157 -8.88 -8.62 -15.08
CA ARG A 157 -10.07 -8.26 -15.87
C ARG A 157 -11.00 -7.36 -15.07
N VAL A 158 -11.63 -6.41 -15.76
CA VAL A 158 -12.69 -5.57 -15.20
C VAL A 158 -13.89 -6.43 -14.83
N GLN A 159 -14.40 -6.24 -13.62
CA GLN A 159 -15.52 -6.97 -13.02
C GLN A 159 -16.82 -6.19 -13.14
N GLY A 160 -17.96 -6.88 -13.02
CA GLY A 160 -19.27 -6.24 -12.98
C GLY A 160 -19.77 -5.71 -14.33
N LYS A 161 -19.41 -6.39 -15.46
CA LYS A 161 -19.78 -5.94 -16.80
C LYS A 161 -21.21 -6.29 -17.23
N ASN A 162 -21.91 -7.14 -16.50
CA ASN A 162 -23.29 -7.50 -16.76
C ASN A 162 -24.11 -7.49 -15.47
N SER A 163 -25.44 -7.55 -15.63
CA SER A 163 -26.39 -7.39 -14.52
C SER A 163 -26.25 -8.48 -13.45
N ASP A 164 -25.88 -9.69 -13.81
CA ASP A 164 -25.77 -10.79 -12.84
C ASP A 164 -24.51 -10.65 -11.99
N GLN A 165 -23.37 -10.37 -12.63
CA GLN A 165 -22.13 -10.03 -11.93
C GLN A 165 -22.31 -8.79 -11.03
N ALA A 166 -23.04 -7.78 -11.49
CA ALA A 166 -23.29 -6.57 -10.73
C ALA A 166 -24.11 -6.86 -9.45
N ARG A 167 -25.15 -7.68 -9.57
CA ARG A 167 -25.98 -8.07 -8.40
C ARG A 167 -25.19 -8.90 -7.39
N GLU A 168 -24.37 -9.85 -7.87
CA GLU A 168 -23.54 -10.68 -6.98
C GLU A 168 -22.50 -9.81 -6.25
N LEU A 169 -21.82 -8.89 -6.96
CA LEU A 169 -20.84 -8.00 -6.33
C LEU A 169 -21.48 -7.07 -5.29
N LEU A 170 -22.70 -6.56 -5.53
CA LEU A 170 -23.44 -5.79 -4.53
C LEU A 170 -23.82 -6.66 -3.31
N LYS A 171 -24.28 -7.88 -3.53
CA LYS A 171 -24.60 -8.83 -2.45
C LYS A 171 -23.36 -9.11 -1.60
N ASP A 172 -22.20 -9.33 -2.23
CA ASP A 172 -20.92 -9.51 -1.55
C ASP A 172 -20.52 -8.29 -0.74
N ALA A 173 -20.67 -7.09 -1.30
CA ALA A 173 -20.36 -5.84 -0.61
C ALA A 173 -21.22 -5.64 0.65
N LEU A 174 -22.52 -5.94 0.56
CA LEU A 174 -23.42 -5.91 1.70
C LEU A 174 -23.05 -6.95 2.76
N ALA A 175 -22.71 -8.19 2.34
CA ALA A 175 -22.30 -9.24 3.27
C ALA A 175 -21.03 -8.88 4.05
N ILE A 176 -20.04 -8.28 3.38
CA ILE A 176 -18.79 -7.79 3.99
C ILE A 176 -19.08 -6.65 4.98
N GLN A 177 -19.95 -5.70 4.62
CA GLN A 177 -20.39 -4.65 5.54
C GLN A 177 -21.11 -5.23 6.77
N GLU A 178 -22.04 -6.14 6.58
CA GLU A 178 -22.80 -6.80 7.67
C GLU A 178 -21.88 -7.61 8.60
N ALA A 179 -20.82 -8.20 8.06
CA ALA A 179 -19.79 -8.89 8.84
C ALA A 179 -18.94 -7.93 9.70
N GLY A 180 -19.09 -6.60 9.52
CA GLY A 180 -18.49 -5.57 10.36
C GLY A 180 -17.27 -4.88 9.76
N ALA A 181 -16.94 -5.06 8.49
CA ALA A 181 -15.92 -4.27 7.82
C ALA A 181 -16.23 -2.77 7.95
N PHE A 182 -15.20 -1.94 8.14
CA PHE A 182 -15.39 -0.49 8.27
C PHE A 182 -15.15 0.28 6.99
N CYS A 183 -14.58 -0.36 5.96
CA CYS A 183 -14.23 0.21 4.66
C CYS A 183 -14.16 -0.92 3.63
N LEU A 184 -14.39 -0.60 2.35
CA LEU A 184 -14.34 -1.56 1.24
C LEU A 184 -13.51 -1.00 0.09
N VAL A 185 -12.52 -1.76 -0.40
CA VAL A 185 -11.81 -1.47 -1.65
C VAL A 185 -12.58 -2.08 -2.82
N LEU A 186 -12.73 -1.32 -3.91
CA LEU A 186 -13.29 -1.76 -5.18
C LEU A 186 -12.21 -1.66 -6.26
N GLU A 187 -11.73 -2.82 -6.76
CA GLU A 187 -10.68 -2.86 -7.77
C GLU A 187 -11.22 -3.31 -9.14
N LEU A 188 -10.89 -2.54 -10.19
CA LEU A 188 -11.27 -2.85 -11.58
C LEU A 188 -12.76 -3.22 -11.72
N VAL A 189 -13.62 -2.41 -11.12
CA VAL A 189 -15.08 -2.48 -11.23
C VAL A 189 -15.55 -1.41 -12.21
N THR A 190 -16.64 -1.68 -12.95
CA THR A 190 -17.21 -0.64 -13.83
C THR A 190 -17.69 0.57 -13.02
N ASP A 191 -17.57 1.77 -13.58
CA ASP A 191 -17.87 3.04 -12.89
C ASP A 191 -19.31 3.08 -12.35
N GLU A 192 -20.27 2.67 -13.17
CA GLU A 192 -21.69 2.66 -12.81
C GLU A 192 -21.98 1.71 -11.65
N LEU A 193 -21.31 0.55 -11.63
CA LEU A 193 -21.46 -0.42 -10.55
C LEU A 193 -20.79 0.07 -9.26
N ALA A 194 -19.61 0.65 -9.37
CA ALA A 194 -18.91 1.22 -8.22
C ALA A 194 -19.72 2.37 -7.58
N ALA A 195 -20.36 3.23 -8.39
CA ALA A 195 -21.27 4.25 -7.94
C ALA A 195 -22.47 3.66 -7.20
N TRP A 196 -23.10 2.63 -7.77
CA TRP A 196 -24.24 1.95 -7.15
C TRP A 196 -23.88 1.29 -5.83
N ILE A 197 -22.77 0.53 -5.77
CA ILE A 197 -22.29 -0.09 -4.51
C ILE A 197 -22.01 0.99 -3.46
N THR A 198 -21.33 2.08 -3.84
CA THR A 198 -20.98 3.18 -2.93
C THR A 198 -22.22 3.81 -2.30
N ASP A 199 -23.29 3.99 -3.08
CA ASP A 199 -24.57 4.54 -2.61
C ASP A 199 -25.29 3.58 -1.64
N GLN A 200 -25.22 2.26 -1.88
CA GLN A 200 -25.89 1.26 -1.06
C GLN A 200 -25.17 0.97 0.27
N LEU A 201 -23.89 1.29 0.39
CA LEU A 201 -23.12 1.02 1.59
C LEU A 201 -23.09 2.20 2.56
N SER A 202 -23.15 1.91 3.85
CA SER A 202 -22.93 2.90 4.93
C SER A 202 -21.46 3.08 5.29
N ILE A 203 -20.59 2.15 4.88
CA ILE A 203 -19.15 2.23 5.03
C ILE A 203 -18.50 2.89 3.80
N PRO A 204 -17.36 3.58 3.95
CA PRO A 204 -16.69 4.18 2.81
C PRO A 204 -16.14 3.14 1.84
N THR A 205 -16.18 3.49 0.54
CA THR A 205 -15.57 2.75 -0.55
C THR A 205 -14.31 3.45 -1.04
N ILE A 206 -13.26 2.68 -1.35
CA ILE A 206 -12.00 3.16 -1.90
C ILE A 206 -11.79 2.51 -3.26
N GLY A 207 -11.77 3.31 -4.32
CA GLY A 207 -11.63 2.82 -5.69
C GLY A 207 -10.17 2.71 -6.15
N ILE A 208 -9.91 1.68 -6.96
CA ILE A 208 -8.72 1.58 -7.80
C ILE A 208 -9.14 1.01 -9.16
N GLY A 209 -9.16 1.85 -10.18
CA GLY A 209 -9.75 1.48 -11.46
C GLY A 209 -11.26 1.23 -11.40
N ALA A 210 -11.97 1.91 -10.51
CA ALA A 210 -13.41 1.79 -10.27
C ALA A 210 -14.16 3.11 -10.49
N GLY A 211 -13.58 4.04 -11.23
CA GLY A 211 -14.19 5.35 -11.50
C GLY A 211 -14.12 6.34 -10.34
N PRO A 212 -14.69 7.54 -10.51
CA PRO A 212 -14.59 8.64 -9.54
C PRO A 212 -15.62 8.60 -8.42
N SER A 213 -16.62 7.72 -8.50
CA SER A 213 -17.81 7.74 -7.62
C SER A 213 -17.60 7.09 -6.26
N CYS A 214 -16.44 6.46 -6.01
CA CYS A 214 -16.10 5.96 -4.68
C CYS A 214 -15.80 7.12 -3.71
N ASP A 215 -15.95 6.86 -2.40
CA ASP A 215 -15.67 7.86 -1.35
C ASP A 215 -14.18 8.20 -1.23
N GLY A 216 -13.30 7.39 -1.80
CA GLY A 216 -11.86 7.64 -1.87
C GLY A 216 -11.20 6.88 -3.00
N GLN A 217 -9.88 7.08 -3.14
CA GLN A 217 -9.06 6.42 -4.18
C GLN A 217 -7.77 5.89 -3.59
N VAL A 218 -7.31 4.75 -4.10
CA VAL A 218 -5.98 4.21 -3.79
C VAL A 218 -5.16 4.02 -5.08
N LEU A 219 -3.86 4.26 -4.98
CA LEU A 219 -2.89 3.87 -5.99
C LEU A 219 -1.72 3.12 -5.34
N VAL A 220 -1.11 2.23 -6.11
CA VAL A 220 0.19 1.67 -5.76
C VAL A 220 1.24 2.77 -5.84
N PHE A 221 2.07 2.92 -4.80
CA PHE A 221 3.11 3.97 -4.74
C PHE A 221 3.97 3.99 -6.00
N HIS A 222 4.48 2.84 -6.41
CA HIS A 222 5.34 2.71 -7.60
C HIS A 222 4.66 3.20 -8.87
N ASP A 223 3.38 2.89 -9.04
CA ASP A 223 2.58 3.39 -10.16
C ASP A 223 2.40 4.92 -10.08
N ALA A 224 2.05 5.45 -8.90
CA ALA A 224 1.77 6.87 -8.71
C ALA A 224 2.99 7.77 -8.95
N VAL A 225 4.18 7.33 -8.52
CA VAL A 225 5.41 8.12 -8.65
C VAL A 225 6.33 7.64 -9.78
N GLY A 226 5.91 6.65 -10.57
CA GLY A 226 6.71 6.13 -11.68
C GLY A 226 8.06 5.60 -11.21
N TYR A 227 8.09 4.81 -10.13
CA TYR A 227 9.33 4.30 -9.54
C TYR A 227 9.90 3.08 -10.28
N GLU A 228 9.16 2.54 -11.24
CA GLU A 228 9.57 1.40 -12.07
C GLU A 228 10.39 1.85 -13.29
N SER A 229 11.38 1.04 -13.67
CA SER A 229 12.19 1.28 -14.89
C SER A 229 11.43 0.96 -16.19
N LYS A 230 10.38 0.17 -16.12
CA LYS A 230 9.49 -0.20 -17.23
C LYS A 230 8.05 -0.18 -16.75
N PRO A 231 7.38 0.97 -16.79
CA PRO A 231 6.00 1.07 -16.35
C PRO A 231 5.10 0.21 -17.23
N TRP A 232 4.32 -0.67 -16.60
CA TRP A 232 3.25 -1.39 -17.29
C TRP A 232 2.06 -0.42 -17.44
N PRO A 233 1.66 -0.05 -18.67
CA PRO A 233 0.61 0.93 -18.87
C PRO A 233 -0.75 0.37 -18.41
N LYS A 234 -1.15 0.69 -17.20
CA LYS A 234 -2.49 0.41 -16.68
C LYS A 234 -3.40 1.60 -16.98
N LYS A 235 -4.50 1.39 -17.70
CA LYS A 235 -5.44 2.44 -18.13
C LYS A 235 -5.90 3.34 -16.97
N PHE A 236 -6.06 2.79 -15.77
CA PHE A 236 -6.58 3.49 -14.59
C PHE A 236 -5.52 4.19 -13.76
N VAL A 237 -4.24 4.01 -14.09
CA VAL A 237 -3.13 4.63 -13.37
C VAL A 237 -2.81 6.00 -13.96
N LYS A 238 -2.74 7.00 -13.09
CA LYS A 238 -2.12 8.29 -13.39
C LYS A 238 -0.79 8.36 -12.67
N THR A 239 0.28 8.46 -13.44
CA THR A 239 1.64 8.71 -12.93
C THR A 239 1.85 10.20 -12.77
N TYR A 240 2.20 10.65 -11.57
CA TYR A 240 2.36 12.07 -11.22
C TYR A 240 3.81 12.57 -11.39
N VAL A 241 4.78 11.65 -11.33
CA VAL A 241 6.22 11.93 -11.53
C VAL A 241 6.90 10.68 -12.07
N HIS A 242 8.03 10.83 -12.74
CA HIS A 242 8.83 9.70 -13.28
C HIS A 242 10.08 9.48 -12.42
N ALA A 243 9.89 9.10 -11.15
CA ALA A 243 10.98 8.96 -10.18
C ALA A 243 12.04 7.93 -10.60
N GLY A 244 11.64 6.83 -11.25
CA GLY A 244 12.57 5.81 -11.73
C GLY A 244 13.57 6.34 -12.75
N GLU A 245 13.15 7.27 -13.64
CA GLU A 245 14.04 7.92 -14.59
C GLU A 245 15.04 8.84 -13.87
N LEU A 246 14.56 9.69 -12.97
CA LEU A 246 15.39 10.61 -12.20
C LEU A 246 16.44 9.87 -11.35
N ILE A 247 16.03 8.78 -10.72
CA ILE A 247 16.93 7.95 -9.90
C ILE A 247 17.99 7.29 -10.77
N ARG A 248 17.60 6.69 -11.91
CA ARG A 248 18.54 6.08 -12.85
C ARG A 248 19.57 7.11 -13.37
N ASP A 249 19.11 8.30 -13.71
CA ASP A 249 19.97 9.36 -14.25
C ASP A 249 20.97 9.84 -13.18
N GLY A 250 20.53 10.01 -11.94
CA GLY A 250 21.42 10.33 -10.81
C GLY A 250 22.46 9.24 -10.54
N ILE A 251 22.05 7.95 -10.58
CA ILE A 251 23.00 6.83 -10.45
C ILE A 251 23.99 6.81 -11.63
N THR A 252 23.52 7.10 -12.84
CA THR A 252 24.38 7.16 -14.03
C THR A 252 25.42 8.27 -13.91
N GLN A 253 25.02 9.43 -13.42
CA GLN A 253 25.96 10.53 -13.15
C GLN A 253 27.01 10.11 -12.12
N PHE A 254 26.60 9.53 -10.98
CA PHE A 254 27.56 9.01 -9.99
C PHE A 254 28.55 8.02 -10.59
N VAL A 255 28.09 7.06 -11.41
CA VAL A 255 28.96 6.09 -12.08
C VAL A 255 29.99 6.77 -12.97
N ASN A 256 29.58 7.79 -13.74
CA ASN A 256 30.45 8.53 -14.63
C ASN A 256 31.49 9.36 -13.85
N GLU A 257 31.09 10.07 -12.81
CA GLU A 257 31.96 10.86 -11.95
C GLU A 257 33.04 10.00 -11.26
N VAL A 258 32.66 8.82 -10.74
CA VAL A 258 33.61 7.87 -10.16
C VAL A 258 34.61 7.36 -11.21
N ARG A 259 34.13 6.98 -12.40
CA ARG A 259 35.00 6.49 -13.48
C ARG A 259 35.95 7.56 -13.99
N ASN A 260 35.52 8.82 -14.01
CA ASN A 260 36.33 9.96 -14.44
C ASN A 260 37.14 10.60 -13.29
N ARG A 261 37.11 9.99 -12.06
CA ARG A 261 37.81 10.52 -10.87
C ARG A 261 37.36 11.93 -10.47
N GLN A 262 36.12 12.29 -10.76
CA GLN A 262 35.52 13.55 -10.39
C GLN A 262 34.84 13.45 -8.99
N PHE A 263 34.40 12.25 -8.60
CA PHE A 263 33.94 11.95 -7.27
C PHE A 263 34.86 10.90 -6.60
N PRO A 264 35.25 11.07 -5.29
CA PRO A 264 34.96 12.23 -4.45
C PRO A 264 35.80 13.46 -4.84
N ALA A 265 35.20 14.66 -4.81
CA ALA A 265 35.89 15.92 -4.91
C ALA A 265 36.48 16.36 -3.56
N GLY A 266 37.25 17.45 -3.53
CA GLY A 266 37.91 17.94 -2.31
C GLY A 266 36.94 18.17 -1.13
N GLU A 267 35.71 18.62 -1.40
CA GLU A 267 34.63 18.85 -0.43
C GLU A 267 34.09 17.58 0.18
N HIS A 268 34.31 16.44 -0.47
CA HIS A 268 33.86 15.10 0.02
C HIS A 268 34.96 14.35 0.78
N THR A 269 36.12 15.03 1.08
CA THR A 269 37.28 14.40 1.68
C THR A 269 37.60 14.96 3.05
N PHE A 270 38.13 14.13 3.91
CA PHE A 270 38.66 14.53 5.20
C PHE A 270 40.20 14.63 5.09
N LYS A 271 40.76 15.69 5.62
CA LYS A 271 42.22 15.88 5.61
C LYS A 271 42.79 15.59 6.99
N MET A 272 43.97 15.02 7.01
CA MET A 272 44.81 14.85 8.19
C MET A 272 45.47 16.17 8.56
N ASP A 273 45.75 16.36 9.84
CA ASP A 273 46.55 17.49 10.29
C ASP A 273 47.92 17.45 9.65
N GLN A 274 48.45 18.62 9.24
CA GLN A 274 49.70 18.72 8.52
C GLN A 274 50.89 18.08 9.29
N GLU A 275 50.93 18.25 10.62
CA GLU A 275 51.94 17.64 11.48
C GLU A 275 51.92 16.11 11.43
N ALA A 276 50.69 15.50 11.37
CA ALA A 276 50.55 14.07 11.21
C ALA A 276 50.95 13.56 9.82
N VAL A 277 50.68 14.35 8.78
CA VAL A 277 51.13 14.07 7.40
C VAL A 277 52.67 14.09 7.33
N ASP A 278 53.29 15.13 7.93
CA ASP A 278 54.77 15.28 7.93
C ASP A 278 55.44 14.13 8.68
N ARG A 279 54.85 13.64 9.75
CA ARG A 279 55.33 12.44 10.49
C ARG A 279 55.26 11.16 9.69
N LEU A 280 54.21 10.99 8.86
CA LEU A 280 54.00 9.78 8.07
C LEU A 280 54.86 9.73 6.80
N TYR A 281 55.00 10.83 6.14
CA TYR A 281 55.64 10.87 4.81
C TYR A 281 57.02 11.53 4.80
N GLY A 282 57.50 12.02 5.97
CA GLY A 282 58.65 12.85 6.11
C GLY A 282 58.40 14.27 5.55
N ASN A 283 59.13 15.26 6.10
CA ASN A 283 59.07 16.61 5.58
C ASN A 283 59.64 16.57 4.13
N LYS A 284 58.77 16.45 3.11
CA LYS A 284 59.18 16.71 1.73
C LYS A 284 59.36 18.22 1.62
N GLY A 285 60.54 18.70 2.11
CA GLY A 285 60.97 20.06 1.91
C GLY A 285 60.97 20.42 0.42
N ASN A 286 60.51 21.63 0.15
CA ASN A 286 60.50 22.30 -1.14
C ASN A 286 61.83 22.15 -1.88
#